data_3a6ea40e44f48c5f3073be6b460e7b17
#
_entry.id   3a6ea40e44f48c5f3073be6b460e7b17
#
_cell.length_a   1.000
_cell.length_b   1.000
_cell.length_c   1.000
_cell.angle_alpha   90.00
_cell.angle_beta   90.00
_cell.angle_gamma   90.00
#
_symmetry.space_group_name_H-M   'P 1'
#
loop_
_entity.id
_entity.type
_entity.pdbx_description
1 polymer ?
#
loop_
_entity_poly.entity_id
_entity_poly.type
_entity_poly.pdbx_seq_one_letter_code
_entity_poly.pdbx_strand_id
1 'polypeptide(L)'
;PFDSENDKCDELVFFFSGSCNYTSWHYNQLYNWGVPSNSELFFNDYKVKHGGHNGEFVCSPSYDPTGKLYDFELGMTVQKFRKYPGDVRLAKYKNLGGGKREGMFLFGNLEYTQNGIKRKLKAPEMPYDLCIRDAVGQFHYMKEDKWLTSANSDMTTGDYNSGWYTVKYPMYSDTDPGAGESDFAEIRLPEIIYALAECKLRKGDATGAGKLLNSVRRRYYPQAMLRHVLYAPEGNVDLDMDEMLDEWGREFLAEGRRRIDLIRFGKFCTGKWWDKNPDADDHAKIYPVPRVQITTNPALKQNPGYN
;
A
#
# COMPACT_ATOMS: atom_id res chain seq x y z
N PRO A 1 -8.73 -13.19 2.06
CA PRO A 1 -7.98 -13.06 3.31
C PRO A 1 -8.10 -11.71 4.01
N PHE A 2 -8.86 -10.74 3.46
CA PHE A 2 -8.96 -9.38 4.01
C PHE A 2 -10.39 -8.93 4.30
N ASP A 3 -11.37 -9.82 4.23
CA ASP A 3 -12.77 -9.58 4.58
C ASP A 3 -13.07 -9.90 6.05
N SER A 4 -14.30 -9.65 6.48
CA SER A 4 -14.73 -9.83 7.88
C SER A 4 -14.79 -11.29 8.33
N GLU A 5 -14.84 -12.22 7.39
CA GLU A 5 -14.89 -13.67 7.68
C GLU A 5 -13.59 -14.36 7.28
N ASN A 6 -12.48 -13.63 7.35
CA ASN A 6 -11.19 -14.13 6.89
C ASN A 6 -10.58 -15.20 7.80
N ASP A 7 -11.10 -15.39 8.99
CA ASP A 7 -10.80 -16.53 9.87
C ASP A 7 -11.08 -17.90 9.21
N LYS A 8 -11.99 -17.92 8.24
CA LYS A 8 -12.34 -19.11 7.43
C LYS A 8 -11.52 -19.23 6.14
N CYS A 9 -10.54 -18.36 5.94
CA CYS A 9 -9.76 -18.33 4.71
C CYS A 9 -8.57 -19.29 4.78
N ASP A 10 -8.55 -20.33 3.94
CA ASP A 10 -7.46 -21.32 3.83
C ASP A 10 -6.10 -20.69 3.45
N GLU A 11 -6.09 -19.42 3.04
CA GLU A 11 -4.86 -18.68 2.74
C GLU A 11 -4.14 -18.17 4.00
N LEU A 12 -4.83 -18.05 5.14
CA LEU A 12 -4.24 -17.60 6.39
C LEU A 12 -3.50 -18.74 7.09
N VAL A 13 -2.19 -18.57 7.29
CA VAL A 13 -1.32 -19.51 8.00
C VAL A 13 -1.19 -19.12 9.45
N PHE A 14 -1.01 -17.82 9.71
CA PHE A 14 -0.95 -17.23 11.03
C PHE A 14 -1.59 -15.85 11.00
N PHE A 15 -2.45 -15.56 11.97
CA PHE A 15 -3.16 -14.30 12.06
C PHE A 15 -3.42 -13.90 13.51
N PHE A 16 -3.59 -12.60 13.72
CA PHE A 16 -4.08 -12.08 14.99
C PHE A 16 -5.57 -11.87 14.89
N SER A 17 -6.29 -12.57 15.76
CA SER A 17 -7.76 -12.48 15.77
C SER A 17 -8.23 -11.09 16.13
N GLY A 18 -9.06 -10.51 15.28
CA GLY A 18 -9.79 -9.27 15.52
C GLY A 18 -11.19 -9.58 16.06
N SER A 19 -11.66 -8.81 17.04
CA SER A 19 -13.05 -8.86 17.47
C SER A 19 -13.48 -7.52 18.03
N CYS A 20 -14.52 -6.93 17.47
CA CYS A 20 -15.07 -5.67 17.94
C CYS A 20 -15.65 -5.76 19.36
N ASN A 21 -15.95 -6.97 19.86
CA ASN A 21 -16.47 -7.21 21.20
C ASN A 21 -15.36 -7.29 22.28
N TYR A 22 -14.13 -7.64 21.90
CA TYR A 22 -13.04 -7.91 22.83
C TYR A 22 -11.82 -7.03 22.66
N THR A 23 -11.66 -6.43 21.48
CA THR A 23 -10.47 -5.65 21.14
C THR A 23 -10.83 -4.22 20.80
N SER A 24 -11.40 -3.44 21.70
CA SER A 24 -11.90 -2.08 21.44
C SER A 24 -11.02 -1.35 20.39
N TRP A 25 -10.09 -0.56 20.68
CA TRP A 25 -9.34 0.28 19.71
C TRP A 25 -8.24 -0.44 18.89
N HIS A 26 -7.95 -1.72 19.12
CA HIS A 26 -6.76 -2.41 18.58
C HIS A 26 -7.06 -3.53 17.58
N TYR A 27 -8.29 -3.63 17.12
CA TYR A 27 -8.58 -4.44 15.95
C TYR A 27 -7.84 -3.86 14.72
N ASN A 28 -7.79 -4.62 13.66
CA ASN A 28 -7.07 -4.26 12.45
C ASN A 28 -7.47 -2.85 11.93
N GLN A 29 -6.62 -1.87 12.16
CA GLN A 29 -6.84 -0.48 11.75
C GLN A 29 -6.30 -0.15 10.35
N LEU A 30 -5.73 -1.12 9.64
CA LEU A 30 -5.13 -0.86 8.32
C LEU A 30 -6.16 -0.35 7.30
N TYR A 31 -7.42 -0.67 7.48
CA TYR A 31 -8.49 -0.10 6.67
C TYR A 31 -8.61 1.43 6.81
N ASN A 32 -8.28 1.98 7.98
CA ASN A 32 -8.32 3.42 8.24
C ASN A 32 -7.14 4.18 7.66
N TRP A 33 -5.99 3.54 7.52
CA TRP A 33 -4.77 4.25 7.16
C TRP A 33 -4.61 4.46 5.65
N GLY A 34 -5.35 3.73 4.86
CA GLY A 34 -5.30 3.79 3.40
C GLY A 34 -6.31 4.75 2.75
N VAL A 35 -6.96 5.64 3.52
CA VAL A 35 -8.02 6.51 3.01
C VAL A 35 -7.86 7.96 3.50
N PRO A 36 -8.33 8.96 2.73
CA PRO A 36 -8.28 10.36 3.16
C PRO A 36 -9.06 10.59 4.46
N SER A 37 -8.58 11.47 5.32
CA SER A 37 -9.12 11.69 6.66
C SER A 37 -10.58 12.20 6.70
N ASN A 38 -11.09 12.77 5.62
CA ASN A 38 -12.49 13.23 5.50
C ASN A 38 -13.31 12.38 4.51
N SER A 39 -12.90 11.17 4.24
CA SER A 39 -13.54 10.30 3.25
C SER A 39 -14.89 9.70 3.70
N GLU A 40 -15.34 9.98 4.89
CA GLU A 40 -16.64 9.51 5.42
C GLU A 40 -17.80 9.75 4.45
N LEU A 41 -17.88 10.94 3.88
CA LEU A 41 -18.95 11.29 2.94
C LEU A 41 -18.92 10.41 1.68
N PHE A 42 -17.73 10.09 1.18
CA PHE A 42 -17.57 9.17 0.07
C PHE A 42 -18.00 7.74 0.43
N PHE A 43 -17.60 7.27 1.60
CA PHE A 43 -17.94 5.91 2.04
C PHE A 43 -19.39 5.79 2.53
N ASN A 44 -20.05 6.88 2.90
CA ASN A 44 -21.48 6.86 3.25
C ASN A 44 -22.37 6.44 2.10
N ASP A 45 -21.99 6.68 0.83
CA ASP A 45 -22.69 6.12 -0.33
C ASP A 45 -22.68 4.59 -0.32
N TYR A 46 -21.72 4.00 0.38
CA TYR A 46 -21.60 2.55 0.60
C TYR A 46 -22.12 2.12 1.98
N LYS A 47 -22.75 3.02 2.75
CA LYS A 47 -23.19 2.78 4.13
C LYS A 47 -22.05 2.33 5.04
N VAL A 48 -20.89 2.90 4.85
CA VAL A 48 -19.70 2.62 5.64
C VAL A 48 -19.48 3.73 6.65
N LYS A 49 -19.46 3.38 7.92
CA LYS A 49 -19.03 4.30 8.98
C LYS A 49 -17.51 4.23 9.07
N HIS A 50 -16.91 5.34 8.77
CA HIS A 50 -15.48 5.46 8.80
C HIS A 50 -15.08 6.78 9.47
N GLY A 51 -14.42 6.68 10.60
CA GLY A 51 -13.74 7.80 11.23
C GLY A 51 -12.35 7.94 10.61
N GLY A 52 -12.27 8.58 9.45
CA GLY A 52 -11.01 8.74 8.72
C GLY A 52 -10.04 9.64 9.44
N HIS A 53 -9.26 9.10 10.34
CA HIS A 53 -8.38 9.94 11.15
C HIS A 53 -6.91 9.90 10.72
N ASN A 54 -6.50 8.93 9.89
CA ASN A 54 -5.09 8.66 9.69
C ASN A 54 -4.78 8.32 8.24
N GLY A 55 -5.56 8.81 7.30
CA GLY A 55 -5.53 8.45 5.90
C GLY A 55 -4.34 8.96 5.12
N GLU A 56 -3.17 8.82 5.64
CA GLU A 56 -1.99 9.42 5.05
C GLU A 56 -1.06 8.37 4.43
N PHE A 57 -1.54 7.13 4.34
CA PHE A 57 -0.78 6.05 3.72
C PHE A 57 -1.03 6.04 2.21
N VAL A 58 -0.23 6.79 1.47
CA VAL A 58 -0.32 6.90 0.02
C VAL A 58 0.83 6.19 -0.68
N CYS A 59 0.58 5.68 -1.88
CA CYS A 59 1.64 5.26 -2.77
C CYS A 59 2.41 6.49 -3.26
N SER A 60 3.73 6.48 -3.14
CA SER A 60 4.56 7.54 -3.70
C SER A 60 4.20 7.78 -5.16
N PRO A 61 3.94 9.04 -5.59
CA PRO A 61 3.56 9.35 -6.96
C PRO A 61 4.68 9.00 -7.94
N SER A 62 4.26 8.58 -9.13
CA SER A 62 5.18 8.19 -10.20
C SER A 62 5.63 9.36 -11.08
N TYR A 63 4.88 10.46 -11.07
CA TYR A 63 5.13 11.62 -11.92
C TYR A 63 5.38 12.87 -11.10
N ASP A 64 6.28 13.72 -11.59
CA ASP A 64 6.54 15.03 -11.03
C ASP A 64 5.38 16.02 -11.29
N PRO A 65 5.42 17.25 -10.75
CA PRO A 65 4.37 18.25 -10.97
C PRO A 65 4.17 18.64 -12.44
N THR A 66 5.16 18.42 -13.30
CA THR A 66 5.08 18.70 -14.74
C THR A 66 4.47 17.55 -15.55
N GLY A 67 4.24 16.38 -14.91
CA GLY A 67 3.77 15.17 -15.56
C GLY A 67 4.89 14.31 -16.14
N LYS A 68 6.15 14.60 -15.83
CA LYS A 68 7.29 13.77 -16.21
C LYS A 68 7.41 12.58 -15.25
N LEU A 69 7.58 11.39 -15.81
CA LEU A 69 7.84 10.18 -15.04
C LEU A 69 9.17 10.31 -14.31
N TYR A 70 9.15 10.00 -13.01
CA TYR A 70 10.39 9.89 -12.22
C TYR A 70 11.23 8.70 -12.69
N ASP A 71 12.52 8.83 -12.53
CA ASP A 71 13.50 7.77 -12.80
C ASP A 71 14.06 7.24 -11.47
N PHE A 72 13.20 6.55 -10.71
CA PHE A 72 13.59 5.94 -9.45
C PHE A 72 13.58 4.41 -9.58
N GLU A 73 14.63 3.78 -9.08
CA GLU A 73 14.71 2.32 -9.00
C GLU A 73 13.64 1.74 -8.04
N LEU A 74 13.39 2.43 -6.95
CA LEU A 74 12.46 2.03 -5.90
C LEU A 74 11.26 2.99 -5.81
N GLY A 75 10.25 2.61 -5.06
CA GLY A 75 8.98 3.32 -5.06
C GLY A 75 8.20 3.01 -6.33
N MET A 76 7.67 4.02 -6.98
CA MET A 76 6.95 3.90 -8.27
C MET A 76 5.84 2.83 -8.24
N THR A 77 5.15 2.72 -7.12
CA THR A 77 4.24 1.60 -6.81
C THR A 77 3.21 1.37 -7.90
N VAL A 78 2.52 2.43 -8.33
CA VAL A 78 1.47 2.33 -9.36
C VAL A 78 2.05 1.88 -10.69
N GLN A 79 3.25 2.36 -11.06
CA GLN A 79 3.91 1.95 -12.31
C GLN A 79 4.32 0.47 -12.29
N LYS A 80 4.74 -0.05 -11.14
CA LYS A 80 5.07 -1.47 -10.99
C LYS A 80 3.87 -2.37 -11.22
N PHE A 81 2.68 -1.93 -10.84
CA PHE A 81 1.43 -2.61 -11.22
C PHE A 81 1.09 -2.43 -12.70
N ARG A 82 1.24 -1.20 -13.23
CA ARG A 82 0.94 -0.89 -14.64
C ARG A 82 1.87 -1.58 -15.64
N LYS A 83 3.02 -2.07 -15.20
CA LYS A 83 3.92 -2.89 -16.02
C LYS A 83 3.17 -4.07 -16.64
N TYR A 84 2.13 -4.56 -15.98
CA TYR A 84 1.37 -5.72 -16.42
C TYR A 84 -0.09 -5.33 -16.67
N PRO A 85 -0.52 -5.27 -17.94
CA PRO A 85 -1.87 -4.86 -18.29
C PRO A 85 -2.91 -5.87 -17.82
N GLY A 86 -4.06 -5.35 -17.38
CA GLY A 86 -5.19 -6.17 -16.96
C GLY A 86 -5.15 -6.60 -15.49
N ASP A 87 -4.23 -6.09 -14.68
CA ASP A 87 -4.20 -6.35 -13.24
C ASP A 87 -5.47 -5.78 -12.59
N VAL A 88 -6.33 -6.66 -12.09
CA VAL A 88 -7.63 -6.28 -11.49
C VAL A 88 -7.45 -5.44 -10.21
N ARG A 89 -6.28 -5.50 -9.56
CA ARG A 89 -5.99 -4.68 -8.38
C ARG A 89 -5.89 -3.19 -8.71
N LEU A 90 -5.56 -2.83 -9.96
CA LEU A 90 -5.51 -1.44 -10.43
C LEU A 90 -6.88 -0.78 -10.59
N ALA A 91 -7.95 -1.53 -10.51
CA ALA A 91 -9.29 -0.96 -10.56
C ALA A 91 -9.51 -0.02 -9.36
N LYS A 92 -10.31 1.02 -9.59
CA LYS A 92 -10.74 1.91 -8.51
C LYS A 92 -11.53 1.11 -7.47
N TYR A 93 -11.20 1.34 -6.20
CA TYR A 93 -11.91 0.70 -5.10
C TYR A 93 -13.42 0.89 -5.21
N LYS A 94 -14.16 -0.19 -5.05
CA LYS A 94 -15.61 -0.21 -4.96
C LYS A 94 -16.00 -1.22 -3.89
N ASN A 95 -16.77 -0.78 -2.92
CA ASN A 95 -17.33 -1.64 -1.90
C ASN A 95 -18.50 -2.44 -2.49
N LEU A 96 -18.47 -3.75 -2.34
CA LEU A 96 -19.53 -4.66 -2.80
C LEU A 96 -20.45 -5.14 -1.67
N GLY A 97 -20.21 -4.64 -0.44
CA GLY A 97 -20.90 -5.10 0.77
C GLY A 97 -20.32 -6.37 1.37
N GLY A 98 -20.61 -6.63 2.66
CA GLY A 98 -20.14 -7.82 3.37
C GLY A 98 -18.61 -7.97 3.38
N GLY A 99 -17.86 -6.88 3.44
CA GLY A 99 -16.40 -6.90 3.41
C GLY A 99 -15.79 -7.24 2.05
N LYS A 100 -16.57 -7.32 0.99
CA LYS A 100 -16.08 -7.60 -0.38
C LYS A 100 -15.80 -6.31 -1.14
N ARG A 101 -14.82 -6.36 -2.03
CA ARG A 101 -14.43 -5.21 -2.85
C ARG A 101 -14.01 -5.60 -4.27
N GLU A 102 -14.09 -4.66 -5.18
CA GLU A 102 -13.33 -4.60 -6.42
C GLU A 102 -12.23 -3.58 -6.28
N GLY A 103 -11.13 -3.80 -6.99
CA GLY A 103 -9.98 -2.90 -6.97
C GLY A 103 -9.32 -2.75 -5.61
N MET A 104 -8.26 -1.98 -5.57
CA MET A 104 -7.46 -1.80 -4.36
C MET A 104 -7.04 -0.33 -4.15
N PHE A 105 -7.33 0.53 -5.10
CA PHE A 105 -6.84 1.91 -5.06
C PHE A 105 -7.95 2.94 -5.10
N LEU A 106 -7.78 4.04 -4.36
CA LEU A 106 -8.56 5.24 -4.53
C LEU A 106 -7.78 6.23 -5.37
N PHE A 107 -8.39 6.69 -6.45
CA PHE A 107 -7.81 7.68 -7.36
C PHE A 107 -8.89 8.48 -8.10
N GLY A 108 -8.48 9.59 -8.71
CA GLY A 108 -9.40 10.52 -9.36
C GLY A 108 -10.27 11.27 -8.37
N ASN A 109 -11.37 11.83 -8.83
CA ASN A 109 -12.36 12.47 -7.97
C ASN A 109 -13.04 11.42 -7.10
N LEU A 110 -13.15 11.72 -5.81
CA LEU A 110 -14.04 11.01 -4.91
C LEU A 110 -15.35 11.79 -4.85
N GLU A 111 -16.44 11.13 -5.23
CA GLU A 111 -17.76 11.76 -5.33
C GLU A 111 -18.72 11.09 -4.33
N TYR A 112 -19.62 11.87 -3.78
CA TYR A 112 -20.69 11.42 -2.89
C TYR A 112 -22.01 12.07 -3.25
N THR A 113 -23.11 11.46 -2.85
CA THR A 113 -24.45 11.98 -3.08
C THR A 113 -25.00 12.55 -1.77
N GLN A 114 -25.42 13.81 -1.78
CA GLN A 114 -26.09 14.43 -0.66
C GLN A 114 -27.38 15.11 -1.15
N ASN A 115 -28.49 14.73 -0.56
CA ASN A 115 -29.82 15.21 -0.96
C ASN A 115 -30.11 15.06 -2.45
N GLY A 116 -29.69 13.93 -3.05
CA GLY A 116 -29.86 13.64 -4.46
C GLY A 116 -28.89 14.36 -5.40
N ILE A 117 -27.96 15.18 -4.86
CA ILE A 117 -27.01 15.94 -5.66
C ILE A 117 -25.62 15.32 -5.52
N LYS A 118 -24.99 15.01 -6.65
CA LYS A 118 -23.59 14.58 -6.68
C LYS A 118 -22.66 15.74 -6.34
N ARG A 119 -21.72 15.48 -5.44
CA ARG A 119 -20.71 16.43 -4.99
C ARG A 119 -19.33 15.76 -5.04
N LYS A 120 -18.29 16.57 -5.25
CA LYS A 120 -16.90 16.13 -5.09
C LYS A 120 -16.49 16.28 -3.64
N LEU A 121 -15.72 15.30 -3.16
CA LEU A 121 -15.12 15.39 -1.84
C LEU A 121 -14.04 16.46 -1.85
N LYS A 122 -14.02 17.30 -0.82
CA LYS A 122 -12.93 18.25 -0.59
C LYS A 122 -11.74 17.55 0.06
N ALA A 123 -10.54 18.04 -0.19
CA ALA A 123 -9.38 17.62 0.58
C ALA A 123 -9.55 18.05 2.05
N PRO A 124 -9.01 17.30 3.03
CA PRO A 124 -9.17 17.60 4.44
C PRO A 124 -8.74 19.02 4.77
N GLU A 125 -9.65 19.81 5.38
CA GLU A 125 -9.41 21.20 5.78
C GLU A 125 -8.95 22.16 4.67
N MET A 126 -9.11 21.76 3.41
CA MET A 126 -8.67 22.51 2.25
C MET A 126 -9.84 23.00 1.39
N PRO A 127 -9.68 24.13 0.68
CA PRO A 127 -10.76 24.68 -0.15
C PRO A 127 -10.91 23.97 -1.51
N TYR A 128 -9.98 23.09 -1.89
CA TYR A 128 -9.97 22.42 -3.21
C TYR A 128 -10.56 21.01 -3.16
N ASP A 129 -11.03 20.56 -4.33
CA ASP A 129 -11.57 19.22 -4.49
C ASP A 129 -10.46 18.18 -4.45
N LEU A 130 -10.72 17.05 -3.79
CA LEU A 130 -9.84 15.91 -3.76
C LEU A 130 -9.89 15.18 -5.12
N CYS A 131 -8.83 15.34 -5.89
CA CYS A 131 -8.62 14.65 -7.17
C CYS A 131 -7.28 13.92 -7.14
N ILE A 132 -7.29 12.70 -6.64
CA ILE A 132 -6.11 11.89 -6.36
C ILE A 132 -5.42 11.49 -7.66
N ARG A 133 -4.13 11.74 -7.78
CA ARG A 133 -3.32 11.48 -8.98
C ARG A 133 -2.07 10.68 -8.64
N ASP A 134 -1.57 9.93 -9.62
CA ASP A 134 -0.24 9.30 -9.56
C ASP A 134 0.86 10.30 -9.96
N ALA A 135 0.72 11.53 -9.50
CA ALA A 135 1.63 12.64 -9.75
C ALA A 135 1.72 13.51 -8.51
N VAL A 136 2.85 14.18 -8.32
CA VAL A 136 2.96 15.21 -7.28
C VAL A 136 2.00 16.34 -7.64
N GLY A 137 1.08 16.63 -6.74
CA GLY A 137 0.14 17.73 -6.88
C GLY A 137 0.79 19.08 -6.59
N GLN A 138 0.06 20.14 -6.84
CA GLN A 138 0.48 21.46 -6.42
C GLN A 138 0.32 21.59 -4.92
N PHE A 139 1.32 22.13 -4.26
CA PHE A 139 1.26 22.39 -2.82
C PHE A 139 0.32 23.56 -2.53
N HIS A 140 -0.68 23.35 -1.67
CA HIS A 140 -1.61 24.38 -1.22
C HIS A 140 -1.21 24.87 0.17
N TYR A 141 -1.05 26.16 0.35
CA TYR A 141 -0.70 26.75 1.61
C TYR A 141 -1.50 28.03 1.88
N MET A 142 -1.65 28.39 3.14
CA MET A 142 -2.33 29.62 3.53
C MET A 142 -1.32 30.74 3.72
N LYS A 143 -1.61 31.88 3.08
CA LYS A 143 -0.86 33.13 3.27
C LYS A 143 -1.84 34.30 3.31
N GLU A 144 -1.76 35.12 4.37
CA GLU A 144 -2.60 36.32 4.55
C GLU A 144 -4.10 36.00 4.39
N ASP A 145 -4.54 34.92 5.05
CA ASP A 145 -5.91 34.41 5.00
C ASP A 145 -6.40 33.98 3.59
N LYS A 146 -5.49 33.77 2.67
CA LYS A 146 -5.78 33.27 1.32
C LYS A 146 -5.07 31.96 1.05
N TRP A 147 -5.80 31.01 0.51
CA TRP A 147 -5.23 29.79 -0.01
C TRP A 147 -4.51 30.05 -1.34
N LEU A 148 -3.24 29.74 -1.38
CA LEU A 148 -2.39 29.86 -2.57
C LEU A 148 -1.90 28.48 -2.98
N THR A 149 -1.63 28.34 -4.28
CA THR A 149 -1.02 27.16 -4.86
C THR A 149 0.45 27.43 -5.16
N SER A 150 1.35 26.64 -4.60
CA SER A 150 2.76 26.65 -5.00
C SER A 150 2.99 25.74 -6.19
N ALA A 151 3.68 26.24 -7.21
CA ALA A 151 4.15 25.43 -8.31
C ALA A 151 5.34 24.52 -7.92
N ASN A 152 5.89 24.69 -6.74
CA ASN A 152 7.13 24.04 -6.26
C ASN A 152 6.84 22.91 -5.28
N SER A 153 5.75 22.17 -5.42
CA SER A 153 5.56 20.93 -4.67
C SER A 153 6.68 19.98 -5.02
N ASP A 154 7.30 19.46 -4.00
CA ASP A 154 8.34 18.43 -4.12
C ASP A 154 7.87 17.11 -3.49
N MET A 155 8.78 16.15 -3.40
CA MET A 155 8.47 14.84 -2.84
C MET A 155 8.13 14.84 -1.36
N THR A 156 8.51 15.87 -0.62
CA THR A 156 8.26 16.00 0.83
C THR A 156 7.09 16.91 1.15
N THR A 157 6.64 17.69 0.17
CA THR A 157 5.59 18.71 0.31
C THR A 157 4.47 18.54 -0.72
N GLY A 158 4.14 17.31 -1.09
CA GLY A 158 2.98 16.99 -1.92
C GLY A 158 1.68 17.31 -1.21
N ASP A 159 0.65 17.68 -1.98
CA ASP A 159 -0.69 17.89 -1.46
C ASP A 159 -1.48 16.57 -1.32
N TYR A 160 -2.71 16.64 -0.80
CA TYR A 160 -3.59 15.48 -0.64
C TYR A 160 -3.97 14.78 -1.96
N ASN A 161 -3.69 15.41 -3.09
CA ASN A 161 -3.90 14.83 -4.42
C ASN A 161 -2.70 14.02 -4.93
N SER A 162 -1.59 14.00 -4.18
CA SER A 162 -0.33 13.39 -4.57
C SER A 162 -0.26 11.94 -4.14
N GLY A 163 -0.30 11.02 -5.10
CA GLY A 163 -0.20 9.58 -4.87
C GLY A 163 -1.54 8.89 -4.64
N TRP A 164 -1.66 7.66 -5.12
CA TRP A 164 -2.86 6.86 -4.95
C TRP A 164 -2.96 6.29 -3.53
N TYR A 165 -4.15 6.36 -2.96
CA TYR A 165 -4.43 5.67 -1.70
C TYR A 165 -4.70 4.19 -1.96
N THR A 166 -4.32 3.33 -1.01
CA THR A 166 -4.54 1.88 -1.11
C THR A 166 -5.52 1.40 -0.04
N VAL A 167 -6.53 0.67 -0.45
CA VAL A 167 -7.54 0.08 0.41
C VAL A 167 -7.45 -1.44 0.29
N LYS A 168 -6.49 -2.04 0.96
CA LYS A 168 -6.30 -3.50 0.92
C LYS A 168 -7.29 -4.22 1.82
N TYR A 169 -7.47 -3.73 3.03
CA TYR A 169 -8.55 -4.16 3.90
C TYR A 169 -9.82 -3.38 3.55
N PRO A 170 -10.92 -4.05 3.23
CA PRO A 170 -12.13 -3.36 2.81
C PRO A 170 -12.78 -2.58 3.94
N MET A 171 -13.51 -1.54 3.57
CA MET A 171 -14.32 -0.76 4.50
C MET A 171 -15.64 -1.49 4.75
N TYR A 172 -16.12 -1.45 5.97
CA TYR A 172 -17.36 -2.11 6.39
C TYR A 172 -18.44 -1.10 6.71
N SER A 173 -19.70 -1.49 6.51
CA SER A 173 -20.84 -0.73 7.02
C SER A 173 -20.89 -0.77 8.54
N ASP A 174 -21.34 0.32 9.17
CA ASP A 174 -21.57 0.38 10.62
C ASP A 174 -22.77 -0.50 11.06
N THR A 175 -23.60 -0.91 10.11
CA THR A 175 -24.69 -1.89 10.31
C THR A 175 -24.25 -3.32 10.06
N ASP A 176 -23.04 -3.53 9.57
CA ASP A 176 -22.45 -4.84 9.36
C ASP A 176 -21.85 -5.35 10.68
N PRO A 177 -22.31 -6.46 11.24
CA PRO A 177 -21.75 -7.00 12.48
C PRO A 177 -20.27 -7.41 12.34
N GLY A 178 -19.79 -7.58 11.11
CA GLY A 178 -18.39 -7.83 10.82
C GLY A 178 -17.48 -6.59 10.77
N ALA A 179 -18.02 -5.40 11.05
CA ALA A 179 -17.19 -4.18 11.06
C ALA A 179 -16.09 -4.28 12.10
N GLY A 180 -14.83 -4.26 11.66
CA GLY A 180 -13.66 -4.36 12.53
C GLY A 180 -13.35 -5.78 13.02
N GLU A 181 -14.01 -6.82 12.52
CA GLU A 181 -13.76 -8.22 12.87
C GLU A 181 -12.81 -8.93 11.92
N SER A 182 -12.26 -8.26 10.91
CA SER A 182 -11.27 -8.91 10.06
C SER A 182 -9.97 -9.15 10.82
N ASP A 183 -9.54 -10.39 10.81
CA ASP A 183 -8.27 -10.80 11.41
C ASP A 183 -7.09 -10.17 10.68
N PHE A 184 -6.07 -9.81 11.43
CA PHE A 184 -4.83 -9.32 10.83
C PHE A 184 -3.99 -10.49 10.32
N ALA A 185 -3.86 -10.57 9.00
CA ALA A 185 -3.07 -11.60 8.33
C ALA A 185 -1.56 -11.34 8.54
N GLU A 186 -0.92 -12.02 9.47
CA GLU A 186 0.52 -11.94 9.71
C GLU A 186 1.30 -12.78 8.70
N ILE A 187 0.88 -14.03 8.49
CA ILE A 187 1.49 -14.93 7.50
C ILE A 187 0.39 -15.51 6.62
N ARG A 188 0.52 -15.30 5.32
CA ARG A 188 -0.37 -15.87 4.30
C ARG A 188 0.33 -16.94 3.48
N LEU A 189 -0.43 -17.89 2.93
CA LEU A 189 0.11 -18.91 2.04
C LEU A 189 0.94 -18.34 0.87
N PRO A 190 0.57 -17.24 0.20
CA PRO A 190 1.43 -16.59 -0.79
C PRO A 190 2.82 -16.24 -0.27
N GLU A 191 2.99 -15.91 1.00
CA GLU A 191 4.30 -15.60 1.57
C GLU A 191 5.21 -16.83 1.55
N ILE A 192 4.68 -17.98 1.92
CA ILE A 192 5.43 -19.25 1.89
C ILE A 192 5.80 -19.62 0.45
N ILE A 193 4.85 -19.46 -0.48
CA ILE A 193 5.08 -19.71 -1.90
C ILE A 193 6.16 -18.78 -2.47
N TYR A 194 6.09 -17.49 -2.15
CA TYR A 194 7.06 -16.49 -2.61
C TYR A 194 8.44 -16.68 -1.99
N ALA A 195 8.52 -17.05 -0.71
CA ALA A 195 9.78 -17.38 -0.06
C ALA A 195 10.47 -18.60 -0.74
N LEU A 196 9.69 -19.62 -1.05
CA LEU A 196 10.20 -20.79 -1.78
C LEU A 196 10.63 -20.41 -3.21
N ALA A 197 9.85 -19.58 -3.90
CA ALA A 197 10.18 -19.08 -5.23
C ALA A 197 11.49 -18.28 -5.22
N GLU A 198 11.66 -17.39 -4.25
CA GLU A 198 12.90 -16.62 -4.07
C GLU A 198 14.10 -17.53 -3.80
N CYS A 199 13.95 -18.54 -2.95
CA CYS A 199 15.00 -19.52 -2.70
C CYS A 199 15.41 -20.26 -3.97
N LYS A 200 14.46 -20.63 -4.84
CA LYS A 200 14.73 -21.25 -6.13
C LYS A 200 15.47 -20.31 -7.07
N LEU A 201 14.99 -19.07 -7.18
CA LEU A 201 15.60 -18.06 -8.03
C LEU A 201 17.05 -17.78 -7.63
N ARG A 202 17.32 -17.63 -6.32
CA ARG A 202 18.68 -17.45 -5.78
C ARG A 202 19.61 -18.65 -6.05
N LYS A 203 19.06 -19.84 -6.29
CA LYS A 203 19.79 -21.05 -6.70
C LYS A 203 19.88 -21.22 -8.22
N GLY A 204 19.42 -20.24 -9.00
CA GLY A 204 19.43 -20.28 -10.47
C GLY A 204 18.25 -21.01 -11.11
N ASP A 205 17.27 -21.47 -10.34
CA ASP A 205 16.05 -22.11 -10.84
C ASP A 205 14.94 -21.07 -11.08
N ALA A 206 15.11 -20.21 -12.09
CA ALA A 206 14.12 -19.22 -12.47
C ALA A 206 12.81 -19.84 -12.96
N THR A 207 12.89 -20.99 -13.65
CA THR A 207 11.73 -21.74 -14.12
C THR A 207 10.86 -22.25 -12.96
N GLY A 208 11.47 -22.85 -11.96
CA GLY A 208 10.75 -23.33 -10.77
C GLY A 208 10.20 -22.19 -9.93
N ALA A 209 10.94 -21.08 -9.82
CA ALA A 209 10.48 -19.88 -9.17
C ALA A 209 9.26 -19.28 -9.87
N GLY A 210 9.33 -19.11 -11.21
CA GLY A 210 8.24 -18.57 -12.02
C GLY A 210 6.95 -19.39 -11.89
N LYS A 211 7.01 -20.72 -11.90
CA LYS A 211 5.83 -21.58 -11.70
C LYS A 211 5.16 -21.36 -10.34
N LEU A 212 5.95 -21.22 -9.28
CA LEU A 212 5.42 -20.94 -7.94
C LEU A 212 4.72 -19.57 -7.88
N LEU A 213 5.36 -18.52 -8.39
CA LEU A 213 4.75 -17.18 -8.42
C LEU A 213 3.48 -17.18 -9.27
N ASN A 214 3.48 -17.86 -10.40
CA ASN A 214 2.34 -17.94 -11.30
C ASN A 214 1.11 -18.59 -10.65
N SER A 215 1.30 -19.53 -9.72
CA SER A 215 0.20 -20.15 -8.98
C SER A 215 -0.64 -19.11 -8.20
N VAL A 216 0.01 -18.05 -7.72
CA VAL A 216 -0.64 -16.92 -7.04
C VAL A 216 -1.04 -15.84 -8.04
N ARG A 217 -0.14 -15.47 -8.93
CA ARG A 217 -0.25 -14.32 -9.82
C ARG A 217 -1.43 -14.40 -10.78
N ARG A 218 -1.75 -15.59 -11.32
CA ARG A 218 -2.82 -15.79 -12.31
C ARG A 218 -4.21 -15.34 -11.83
N ARG A 219 -4.45 -15.26 -10.52
CA ARG A 219 -5.73 -14.81 -9.95
C ARG A 219 -6.05 -13.34 -10.22
N TYR A 220 -5.04 -12.55 -10.56
CA TYR A 220 -5.17 -11.10 -10.76
C TYR A 220 -5.36 -10.69 -12.21
N TYR A 221 -5.35 -11.63 -13.13
CA TYR A 221 -5.39 -11.31 -14.56
C TYR A 221 -6.45 -12.10 -15.31
N PRO A 222 -7.13 -11.48 -16.31
CA PRO A 222 -8.02 -12.20 -17.21
C PRO A 222 -7.27 -13.32 -17.94
N GLN A 223 -7.95 -14.42 -18.24
CA GLN A 223 -7.38 -15.58 -18.92
C GLN A 223 -6.66 -15.22 -20.23
N ALA A 224 -7.21 -14.28 -21.01
CA ALA A 224 -6.62 -13.82 -22.26
C ALA A 224 -5.26 -13.12 -22.09
N MET A 225 -4.97 -12.60 -20.89
CA MET A 225 -3.73 -11.88 -20.61
C MET A 225 -2.62 -12.77 -20.05
N LEU A 226 -2.93 -13.98 -19.58
CA LEU A 226 -1.98 -14.81 -18.82
C LEU A 226 -0.66 -15.00 -19.54
N ARG A 227 -0.66 -15.24 -20.86
CA ARG A 227 0.57 -15.41 -21.62
C ARG A 227 1.51 -14.20 -21.57
N HIS A 228 0.94 -13.01 -21.42
CA HIS A 228 1.69 -11.74 -21.41
C HIS A 228 2.16 -11.30 -20.04
N VAL A 229 1.58 -11.86 -18.99
CA VAL A 229 1.80 -11.41 -17.60
C VAL A 229 2.38 -12.47 -16.67
N LEU A 230 2.31 -13.75 -17.05
CA LEU A 230 2.94 -14.82 -16.27
C LEU A 230 4.43 -14.94 -16.58
N TYR A 231 5.16 -15.39 -15.58
CA TYR A 231 6.59 -15.71 -15.73
C TYR A 231 6.81 -16.96 -16.58
N ALA A 232 7.94 -16.97 -17.28
CA ALA A 232 8.36 -18.16 -18.06
C ALA A 232 8.46 -19.41 -17.16
N PRO A 233 8.11 -20.61 -17.69
CA PRO A 233 7.75 -20.92 -19.08
C PRO A 233 6.24 -20.81 -19.36
N GLU A 234 5.38 -20.48 -18.40
CA GLU A 234 3.93 -20.42 -18.57
C GLU A 234 3.48 -19.14 -19.28
N GLY A 235 4.29 -18.09 -19.22
CA GLY A 235 4.12 -16.82 -19.90
C GLY A 235 5.43 -16.33 -20.49
N ASN A 236 5.45 -15.06 -20.89
CA ASN A 236 6.57 -14.42 -21.61
C ASN A 236 7.39 -13.47 -20.73
N VAL A 237 7.15 -13.42 -19.42
CA VAL A 237 7.86 -12.52 -18.53
C VAL A 237 9.10 -13.22 -17.98
N ASP A 238 10.26 -12.59 -18.14
CA ASP A 238 11.49 -13.02 -17.49
C ASP A 238 11.48 -12.67 -16.01
N LEU A 239 12.02 -13.57 -15.19
CA LEU A 239 12.12 -13.40 -13.76
C LEU A 239 13.58 -13.28 -13.33
N ASP A 240 13.95 -12.10 -12.88
CA ASP A 240 15.21 -11.82 -12.22
C ASP A 240 14.98 -11.37 -10.76
N MET A 241 16.04 -10.99 -10.07
CA MET A 241 15.94 -10.58 -8.65
C MET A 241 15.25 -9.24 -8.46
N ASP A 242 15.34 -8.32 -9.41
CA ASP A 242 14.67 -7.01 -9.31
C ASP A 242 13.16 -7.19 -9.56
N GLU A 243 12.78 -7.99 -10.54
CA GLU A 243 11.38 -8.36 -10.76
C GLU A 243 10.79 -9.14 -9.57
N MET A 244 11.58 -10.04 -8.96
CA MET A 244 11.17 -10.77 -7.74
C MET A 244 10.88 -9.80 -6.59
N LEU A 245 11.72 -8.78 -6.39
CA LEU A 245 11.50 -7.74 -5.38
C LEU A 245 10.25 -6.91 -5.67
N ASP A 246 10.01 -6.60 -6.94
CA ASP A 246 8.82 -5.89 -7.36
C ASP A 246 7.55 -6.74 -7.20
N GLU A 247 7.61 -8.02 -7.46
CA GLU A 247 6.49 -8.93 -7.26
C GLU A 247 6.14 -9.10 -5.77
N TRP A 248 7.13 -9.19 -4.88
CA TRP A 248 6.93 -9.08 -3.44
C TRP A 248 6.18 -7.79 -3.08
N GLY A 249 6.59 -6.66 -3.66
CA GLY A 249 5.96 -5.36 -3.43
C GLY A 249 4.52 -5.28 -3.93
N ARG A 250 4.19 -5.93 -5.05
CA ARG A 250 2.83 -5.99 -5.59
C ARG A 250 1.91 -6.88 -4.76
N GLU A 251 2.38 -8.06 -4.38
CA GLU A 251 1.56 -8.99 -3.60
C GLU A 251 1.31 -8.49 -2.18
N PHE A 252 2.34 -7.96 -1.53
CA PHE A 252 2.30 -7.59 -0.12
C PHE A 252 2.24 -6.07 0.12
N LEU A 253 1.72 -5.32 -0.85
CA LEU A 253 1.47 -3.89 -0.66
C LEU A 253 0.58 -3.66 0.57
N ALA A 254 0.99 -2.73 1.42
CA ALA A 254 0.30 -2.38 2.68
C ALA A 254 0.17 -3.52 3.71
N GLU A 255 1.07 -4.51 3.67
CA GLU A 255 1.16 -5.58 4.68
C GLU A 255 2.42 -5.48 5.55
N GLY A 256 3.05 -4.32 5.61
CA GLY A 256 4.13 -4.01 6.57
C GLY A 256 5.51 -4.57 6.25
N ARG A 257 5.68 -5.40 5.21
CA ARG A 257 6.94 -6.14 5.01
C ARG A 257 7.98 -5.47 4.09
N ARG A 258 7.64 -4.40 3.37
CA ARG A 258 8.52 -3.83 2.33
C ARG A 258 9.93 -3.50 2.81
N ARG A 259 10.07 -2.97 4.03
CA ARG A 259 11.39 -2.67 4.62
C ARG A 259 12.26 -3.92 4.72
N ILE A 260 11.69 -5.03 5.20
CA ILE A 260 12.42 -6.31 5.34
C ILE A 260 12.86 -6.82 3.97
N ASP A 261 11.99 -6.75 2.97
CA ASP A 261 12.31 -7.17 1.60
C ASP A 261 13.44 -6.31 1.01
N LEU A 262 13.38 -5.00 1.15
CA LEU A 262 14.45 -4.11 0.69
C LEU A 262 15.80 -4.40 1.37
N ILE A 263 15.80 -4.73 2.66
CA ILE A 263 17.01 -5.13 3.39
C ILE A 263 17.56 -6.45 2.83
N ARG A 264 16.71 -7.47 2.67
CA ARG A 264 17.10 -8.80 2.16
C ARG A 264 17.65 -8.76 0.73
N PHE A 265 17.14 -7.85 -0.09
CA PHE A 265 17.59 -7.62 -1.46
C PHE A 265 18.75 -6.62 -1.59
N GLY A 266 19.23 -6.09 -0.47
CA GLY A 266 20.35 -5.14 -0.45
C GLY A 266 20.03 -3.74 -0.98
N LYS A 267 18.75 -3.40 -1.11
CA LYS A 267 18.29 -2.12 -1.69
C LYS A 267 17.92 -1.07 -0.65
N PHE A 268 17.80 -1.42 0.63
CA PHE A 268 17.26 -0.51 1.64
C PHE A 268 18.13 0.73 1.86
N CYS A 269 19.43 0.55 2.03
CA CYS A 269 20.35 1.67 2.25
C CYS A 269 20.90 2.26 0.95
N THR A 270 20.96 1.48 -0.12
CA THR A 270 21.58 1.90 -1.39
C THR A 270 20.57 2.49 -2.38
N GLY A 271 19.30 2.14 -2.26
CA GLY A 271 18.26 2.55 -3.21
C GLY A 271 17.84 4.00 -3.05
N LYS A 272 17.46 4.60 -4.15
CA LYS A 272 16.84 5.93 -4.21
C LYS A 272 15.36 5.78 -4.57
N TRP A 273 14.52 6.48 -3.82
CA TRP A 273 13.09 6.65 -4.15
C TRP A 273 12.60 8.03 -3.68
N TRP A 274 11.34 8.27 -3.78
CA TRP A 274 10.66 9.55 -3.70
C TRP A 274 11.24 10.55 -2.68
N ASP A 275 11.38 10.16 -1.43
CA ASP A 275 11.84 11.02 -0.33
C ASP A 275 13.13 10.51 0.32
N LYS A 276 13.81 9.56 -0.31
CA LYS A 276 15.02 8.95 0.23
C LYS A 276 16.16 8.95 -0.79
N ASN A 277 17.30 9.49 -0.37
CA ASN A 277 18.57 9.26 -1.02
C ASN A 277 19.28 8.04 -0.39
N PRO A 278 20.26 7.46 -1.07
CA PRO A 278 21.10 6.43 -0.47
C PRO A 278 21.69 6.88 0.87
N ASP A 279 21.71 5.98 1.84
CA ASP A 279 22.32 6.22 3.15
C ASP A 279 23.85 6.20 3.02
N ALA A 280 24.54 6.86 3.95
CA ALA A 280 26.02 6.88 3.96
C ALA A 280 26.61 5.51 4.28
N ASP A 281 25.87 4.68 5.03
CA ASP A 281 26.27 3.34 5.43
C ASP A 281 25.04 2.45 5.70
N ASP A 282 25.26 1.28 6.27
CA ASP A 282 24.25 0.25 6.48
C ASP A 282 23.57 0.29 7.86
N HIS A 283 23.85 1.28 8.71
CA HIS A 283 23.34 1.29 10.09
C HIS A 283 21.81 1.29 10.16
N ALA A 284 21.13 1.95 9.21
CA ALA A 284 19.67 2.03 9.16
C ALA A 284 18.97 0.67 8.93
N LYS A 285 19.70 -0.40 8.62
CA LYS A 285 19.15 -1.77 8.57
C LYS A 285 18.71 -2.28 9.94
N ILE A 286 19.30 -1.77 11.00
CA ILE A 286 18.99 -2.12 12.39
C ILE A 286 18.36 -0.89 13.05
N TYR A 287 17.32 -1.09 13.83
CA TYR A 287 16.73 0.02 14.58
C TYR A 287 17.63 0.48 15.73
N PRO A 288 17.63 1.78 16.09
CA PRO A 288 18.31 2.23 17.29
C PRO A 288 17.66 1.63 18.55
N VAL A 289 18.45 1.39 19.57
CA VAL A 289 17.89 1.13 20.91
C VAL A 289 17.24 2.43 21.40
N PRO A 290 15.97 2.42 21.83
CA PRO A 290 15.28 3.62 22.29
C PRO A 290 16.06 4.31 23.42
N ARG A 291 16.25 5.62 23.34
CA ARG A 291 17.04 6.40 24.32
C ARG A 291 16.56 6.20 25.76
N VAL A 292 15.24 6.09 25.95
CA VAL A 292 14.67 5.82 27.27
C VAL A 292 15.19 4.50 27.85
N GLN A 293 15.31 3.46 27.03
CA GLN A 293 15.81 2.15 27.47
C GLN A 293 17.29 2.22 27.90
N ILE A 294 18.11 2.95 27.14
CA ILE A 294 19.52 3.15 27.50
C ILE A 294 19.66 3.95 28.80
N THR A 295 18.81 4.97 28.98
CA THR A 295 18.83 5.82 30.19
C THR A 295 18.43 5.04 31.44
N THR A 296 17.46 4.13 31.31
CA THR A 296 16.96 3.32 32.44
C THR A 296 17.81 2.07 32.73
N ASN A 297 18.54 1.60 31.72
CA ASN A 297 19.43 0.43 31.87
C ASN A 297 20.82 0.72 31.32
N PRO A 298 21.77 1.13 32.16
CA PRO A 298 23.14 1.46 31.73
C PRO A 298 23.94 0.29 31.12
N ALA A 299 23.46 -0.94 31.25
CA ALA A 299 24.07 -2.10 30.61
C ALA A 299 23.76 -2.20 29.12
N LEU A 300 22.73 -1.49 28.64
CA LEU A 300 22.40 -1.43 27.21
C LEU A 300 23.37 -0.51 26.48
N LYS A 301 23.78 -0.94 25.31
CA LYS A 301 24.59 -0.16 24.38
C LYS A 301 23.78 0.15 23.14
N GLN A 302 24.00 1.33 22.59
CA GLN A 302 23.42 1.71 21.31
C GLN A 302 23.99 0.87 20.17
N ASN A 303 23.15 0.59 19.18
CA ASN A 303 23.59 -0.05 17.95
C ASN A 303 24.59 0.86 17.18
N PRO A 304 25.55 0.26 16.46
CA PRO A 304 26.52 1.02 15.67
C PRO A 304 25.84 1.99 14.70
N GLY A 305 26.40 3.18 14.56
CA GLY A 305 25.87 4.23 13.67
C GLY A 305 24.83 5.16 14.31
N TYR A 306 24.37 4.87 15.52
CA TYR A 306 23.48 5.73 16.29
C TYR A 306 24.18 6.32 17.52
N ASN A 307 23.92 7.60 17.77
CA ASN A 307 24.49 8.37 18.91
C ASN A 307 23.51 8.45 20.09
#